data_d24b5d6b612f6c599f2014d011ce7f0e
#
_entry.id   d24b5d6b612f6c599f2014d011ce7f0e
#
_cell.length_a   1.000
_cell.length_b   1.000
_cell.length_c   1.000
_cell.angle_alpha   90.00
_cell.angle_beta   90.00
_cell.angle_gamma   90.00
#
_symmetry.space_group_name_H-M   'P 1'
#
loop_
_entity.id
_entity.type
_entity.pdbx_description
1 polymer ?
#
loop_
_entity_poly.entity_id
_entity_poly.type
_entity_poly.pdbx_seq_one_letter_code
_entity_poly.pdbx_strand_id
1 'polypeptide(L)'
;VYDAVVFDNDGVLTERTESAVLRRAAVAAFESFDVTPAEGTVDELLRGVDHVWVEETCERLGLDGEAFWRERDAQFARFQCQEADAGRKPTYDDVAVLDELSIPLGVVSNNQDATIEHLFEVHDLHRHFETWYGREPTLESVRRKKPGPHYIERALADLGAKNALYVGDKETDVRAAHAAGVDSMLVRRDHNHDLAPEPTPTYDVNSLHAIPELLDE
;
A
#
# COMPACT_ATOMS: atom_id res chain seq x y z
N VAL A 1 7.07 8.86 23.32
CA VAL A 1 5.61 8.81 23.18
C VAL A 1 5.24 9.27 21.77
N TYR A 2 4.48 8.48 21.01
CA TYR A 2 4.02 8.82 19.68
C TYR A 2 2.71 9.62 19.72
N ASP A 3 2.54 10.55 18.75
CA ASP A 3 1.33 11.36 18.57
C ASP A 3 0.30 10.66 17.68
N ALA A 4 0.74 9.74 16.80
CA ALA A 4 -0.10 8.99 15.88
C ALA A 4 0.59 7.69 15.43
N VAL A 5 -0.22 6.75 14.89
CA VAL A 5 0.28 5.59 14.15
C VAL A 5 -0.28 5.62 12.74
N VAL A 6 0.58 5.42 11.74
CA VAL A 6 0.20 5.32 10.32
C VAL A 6 0.56 3.93 9.79
N PHE A 7 -0.36 3.28 9.13
CA PHE A 7 -0.21 1.90 8.66
C PHE A 7 -0.14 1.82 7.13
N ASP A 8 0.64 0.87 6.57
CA ASP A 8 0.33 0.34 5.24
C ASP A 8 -0.93 -0.55 5.33
N ASN A 9 -1.54 -0.86 4.20
CA ASN A 9 -2.70 -1.74 4.14
C ASN A 9 -2.32 -3.18 3.79
N ASP A 10 -1.77 -3.42 2.58
CA ASP A 10 -1.51 -4.76 2.05
C ASP A 10 -0.31 -5.43 2.72
N GLY A 11 -0.54 -6.51 3.44
CA GLY A 11 0.49 -7.21 4.22
C GLY A 11 0.62 -6.69 5.65
N VAL A 12 -0.17 -5.68 6.03
CA VAL A 12 -0.24 -5.11 7.39
C VAL A 12 -1.63 -5.27 7.97
N LEU A 13 -2.63 -4.60 7.40
CA LEU A 13 -4.03 -4.67 7.83
C LEU A 13 -4.79 -5.79 7.11
N THR A 14 -4.61 -5.91 5.79
CA THR A 14 -5.24 -6.95 4.98
C THR A 14 -4.19 -7.88 4.38
N GLU A 15 -4.57 -9.13 4.14
CA GLU A 15 -3.73 -10.06 3.41
C GLU A 15 -3.44 -9.53 2.00
N ARG A 16 -2.28 -9.95 1.46
CA ARG A 16 -1.88 -9.55 0.11
C ARG A 16 -2.73 -10.26 -0.93
N THR A 17 -3.07 -9.54 -1.98
CA THR A 17 -3.74 -10.14 -3.14
C THR A 17 -2.82 -11.15 -3.82
N GLU A 18 -3.36 -12.32 -4.18
CA GLU A 18 -2.60 -13.34 -4.89
C GLU A 18 -2.03 -12.83 -6.22
N SER A 19 -0.79 -13.22 -6.52
CA SER A 19 -0.10 -12.81 -7.75
C SER A 19 -0.85 -13.20 -9.02
N ALA A 20 -1.58 -14.33 -9.01
CA ALA A 20 -2.40 -14.76 -10.14
C ALA A 20 -3.55 -13.79 -10.42
N VAL A 21 -4.15 -13.19 -9.38
CA VAL A 21 -5.22 -12.19 -9.52
C VAL A 21 -4.65 -10.90 -10.10
N LEU A 22 -3.53 -10.42 -9.57
CA LEU A 22 -2.85 -9.21 -10.06
C LEU A 22 -2.38 -9.38 -11.51
N ARG A 23 -1.93 -10.58 -11.89
CA ARG A 23 -1.55 -10.90 -13.29
C ARG A 23 -2.74 -10.78 -14.23
N ARG A 24 -3.90 -11.31 -13.84
CA ARG A 24 -5.14 -11.17 -14.64
C ARG A 24 -5.54 -9.70 -14.79
N ALA A 25 -5.44 -8.91 -13.72
CA ALA A 25 -5.71 -7.48 -13.77
C ALA A 25 -4.74 -6.74 -14.72
N ALA A 26 -3.45 -7.07 -14.67
CA ALA A 26 -2.44 -6.50 -15.56
C ALA A 26 -2.72 -6.82 -17.04
N VAL A 27 -3.05 -8.08 -17.36
CA VAL A 27 -3.40 -8.49 -18.73
C VAL A 27 -4.66 -7.73 -19.19
N ALA A 28 -5.72 -7.70 -18.36
CA ALA A 28 -6.96 -6.98 -18.67
C ALA A 28 -6.73 -5.49 -18.96
N ALA A 29 -5.78 -4.85 -18.26
CA ALA A 29 -5.44 -3.45 -18.52
C ALA A 29 -4.88 -3.22 -19.93
N PHE A 30 -4.00 -4.11 -20.43
CA PHE A 30 -3.50 -4.03 -21.80
C PHE A 30 -4.57 -4.40 -22.83
N GLU A 31 -5.38 -5.43 -22.55
CA GLU A 31 -6.47 -5.86 -23.43
C GLU A 31 -7.53 -4.77 -23.64
N SER A 32 -7.73 -3.88 -22.68
CA SER A 32 -8.62 -2.70 -22.82
C SER A 32 -8.19 -1.75 -23.94
N PHE A 33 -6.94 -1.87 -24.40
CA PHE A 33 -6.38 -1.11 -25.53
C PHE A 33 -6.10 -1.99 -26.76
N ASP A 34 -6.69 -3.18 -26.83
CA ASP A 34 -6.44 -4.17 -27.90
C ASP A 34 -4.96 -4.59 -28.01
N VAL A 35 -4.21 -4.50 -26.90
CA VAL A 35 -2.79 -4.88 -26.83
C VAL A 35 -2.66 -6.21 -26.09
N THR A 36 -1.94 -7.17 -26.70
CA THR A 36 -1.50 -8.39 -26.02
C THR A 36 -0.09 -8.15 -25.48
N PRO A 37 0.09 -8.02 -24.14
CA PRO A 37 1.39 -7.74 -23.56
C PRO A 37 2.32 -8.96 -23.67
N ALA A 38 3.62 -8.71 -23.84
CA ALA A 38 4.62 -9.77 -23.65
C ALA A 38 4.65 -10.19 -22.17
N GLU A 39 4.93 -11.46 -21.89
CA GLU A 39 4.96 -12.01 -20.53
C GLU A 39 5.93 -11.23 -19.63
N GLY A 40 7.10 -10.89 -20.12
CA GLY A 40 8.09 -10.08 -19.40
C GLY A 40 7.57 -8.69 -19.01
N THR A 41 6.73 -8.04 -19.85
CA THR A 41 6.13 -6.74 -19.56
C THR A 41 5.14 -6.83 -18.39
N VAL A 42 4.36 -7.90 -18.34
CA VAL A 42 3.45 -8.15 -17.20
C VAL A 42 4.25 -8.40 -15.91
N ASP A 43 5.33 -9.19 -15.98
CA ASP A 43 6.18 -9.47 -14.83
C ASP A 43 6.86 -8.21 -14.28
N GLU A 44 7.30 -7.31 -15.14
CA GLU A 44 7.86 -6.01 -14.74
C GLU A 44 6.80 -5.16 -14.04
N LEU A 45 5.60 -5.04 -14.62
CA LEU A 45 4.48 -4.29 -14.04
C LEU A 45 4.12 -4.79 -12.63
N LEU A 46 4.15 -6.12 -12.42
CA LEU A 46 3.83 -6.75 -11.14
C LEU A 46 4.91 -6.57 -10.07
N ARG A 47 6.18 -6.48 -10.47
CA ARG A 47 7.28 -6.19 -9.55
C ARG A 47 7.26 -4.75 -9.03
N GLY A 48 6.50 -3.90 -9.68
CA GLY A 48 6.40 -2.48 -9.39
C GLY A 48 7.27 -1.65 -10.32
N VAL A 49 6.66 -0.69 -10.98
CA VAL A 49 7.29 0.18 -11.98
C VAL A 49 7.28 1.63 -11.53
N ASP A 50 8.18 2.42 -12.07
CA ASP A 50 8.17 3.87 -11.96
C ASP A 50 7.48 4.53 -13.18
N HIS A 51 7.36 5.84 -13.15
CA HIS A 51 6.72 6.60 -14.22
C HIS A 51 7.51 6.52 -15.55
N VAL A 52 8.85 6.42 -15.50
CA VAL A 52 9.68 6.33 -16.71
C VAL A 52 9.38 5.04 -17.45
N TRP A 53 9.32 3.91 -16.72
CA TRP A 53 8.93 2.63 -17.32
C TRP A 53 7.56 2.70 -17.98
N VAL A 54 6.58 3.38 -17.36
CA VAL A 54 5.23 3.52 -17.95
C VAL A 54 5.29 4.32 -19.23
N GLU A 55 5.95 5.49 -19.22
CA GLU A 55 6.10 6.37 -20.39
C GLU A 55 6.77 5.62 -21.56
N GLU A 56 7.92 4.99 -21.33
CA GLU A 56 8.67 4.25 -22.36
C GLU A 56 7.92 3.02 -22.88
N THR A 57 7.23 2.28 -22.00
CA THR A 57 6.47 1.10 -22.40
C THR A 57 5.24 1.51 -23.22
N CYS A 58 4.52 2.55 -22.81
CA CYS A 58 3.37 3.06 -23.55
C CYS A 58 3.79 3.64 -24.91
N GLU A 59 4.88 4.41 -24.98
CA GLU A 59 5.42 4.90 -26.26
C GLU A 59 5.72 3.76 -27.24
N ARG A 60 6.40 2.72 -26.77
CA ARG A 60 6.72 1.52 -27.57
C ARG A 60 5.47 0.79 -28.07
N LEU A 61 4.39 0.82 -27.31
CA LEU A 61 3.11 0.14 -27.64
C LEU A 61 2.12 1.08 -28.35
N GLY A 62 2.45 2.35 -28.55
CA GLY A 62 1.58 3.35 -29.16
C GLY A 62 0.39 3.75 -28.29
N LEU A 63 0.55 3.67 -26.97
CA LEU A 63 -0.46 4.01 -25.97
C LEU A 63 -0.18 5.39 -25.34
N ASP A 64 -1.24 6.06 -24.88
CA ASP A 64 -1.13 7.20 -23.99
C ASP A 64 -0.86 6.72 -22.55
N GLY A 65 0.22 7.18 -21.93
CA GLY A 65 0.67 6.73 -20.63
C GLY A 65 -0.32 7.02 -19.49
N GLU A 66 -0.94 8.20 -19.49
CA GLU A 66 -1.94 8.57 -18.47
C GLU A 66 -3.23 7.75 -18.64
N ALA A 67 -3.69 7.54 -19.88
CA ALA A 67 -4.87 6.72 -20.15
C ALA A 67 -4.63 5.25 -19.75
N PHE A 68 -3.45 4.70 -20.12
CA PHE A 68 -3.07 3.35 -19.74
C PHE A 68 -2.98 3.19 -18.22
N TRP A 69 -2.35 4.13 -17.53
CA TRP A 69 -2.19 4.04 -16.07
C TRP A 69 -3.52 4.11 -15.34
N ARG A 70 -4.42 4.98 -15.79
CA ARG A 70 -5.79 5.07 -15.26
C ARG A 70 -6.55 3.76 -15.42
N GLU A 71 -6.49 3.18 -16.61
CA GLU A 71 -7.15 1.89 -16.91
C GLU A 71 -6.51 0.76 -16.11
N ARG A 72 -5.16 0.71 -16.04
CA ARG A 72 -4.44 -0.25 -15.20
C ARG A 72 -4.93 -0.18 -13.75
N ASP A 73 -5.02 0.99 -13.19
CA ASP A 73 -5.47 1.17 -11.80
C ASP A 73 -6.94 0.76 -11.63
N ALA A 74 -7.81 1.05 -12.60
CA ALA A 74 -9.20 0.61 -12.58
C ALA A 74 -9.32 -0.92 -12.61
N GLN A 75 -8.53 -1.61 -13.46
CA GLN A 75 -8.54 -3.07 -13.52
C GLN A 75 -7.98 -3.70 -12.22
N PHE A 76 -6.87 -3.17 -11.68
CA PHE A 76 -6.32 -3.65 -10.42
C PHE A 76 -7.30 -3.47 -9.26
N ALA A 77 -7.95 -2.31 -9.16
CA ALA A 77 -8.98 -2.07 -8.16
C ALA A 77 -10.15 -3.05 -8.32
N ARG A 78 -10.69 -3.19 -9.55
CA ARG A 78 -11.80 -4.10 -9.83
C ARG A 78 -11.52 -5.54 -9.38
N PHE A 79 -10.36 -6.09 -9.74
CA PHE A 79 -10.02 -7.46 -9.38
C PHE A 79 -9.79 -7.63 -7.87
N GLN A 80 -9.15 -6.67 -7.22
CA GLN A 80 -8.93 -6.74 -5.77
C GLN A 80 -10.23 -6.57 -4.97
N CYS A 81 -11.12 -5.68 -5.38
CA CYS A 81 -12.45 -5.54 -4.78
C CYS A 81 -13.27 -6.83 -4.91
N GLN A 82 -13.23 -7.51 -6.07
CA GLN A 82 -13.88 -8.80 -6.25
C GLN A 82 -13.32 -9.88 -5.29
N GLU A 83 -12.01 -9.88 -5.02
CA GLU A 83 -11.43 -10.80 -4.04
C GLU A 83 -11.90 -10.47 -2.61
N ALA A 84 -11.99 -9.19 -2.26
CA ALA A 84 -12.50 -8.76 -0.97
C ALA A 84 -13.98 -9.16 -0.78
N ASP A 85 -14.84 -8.87 -1.76
CA ASP A 85 -16.26 -9.24 -1.75
C ASP A 85 -16.48 -10.76 -1.62
N ALA A 86 -15.55 -11.55 -2.16
CA ALA A 86 -15.57 -12.99 -2.09
C ALA A 86 -14.91 -13.57 -0.81
N GLY A 87 -14.47 -12.71 0.12
CA GLY A 87 -13.80 -13.11 1.36
C GLY A 87 -12.40 -13.69 1.19
N ARG A 88 -11.75 -13.47 0.02
CA ARG A 88 -10.38 -13.95 -0.26
C ARG A 88 -9.29 -12.88 -0.05
N LYS A 89 -9.65 -11.76 0.51
CA LYS A 89 -8.73 -10.73 0.97
C LYS A 89 -9.14 -10.28 2.38
N PRO A 90 -8.99 -11.16 3.40
CA PRO A 90 -9.37 -10.85 4.76
C PRO A 90 -8.39 -9.89 5.44
N THR A 91 -8.76 -9.37 6.60
CA THR A 91 -7.82 -8.75 7.54
C THR A 91 -6.99 -9.80 8.25
N TYR A 92 -5.80 -9.41 8.74
CA TYR A 92 -5.06 -10.24 9.68
C TYR A 92 -5.77 -10.26 11.05
N ASP A 93 -5.62 -11.35 11.79
CA ASP A 93 -6.26 -11.53 13.10
C ASP A 93 -5.83 -10.47 14.12
N ASP A 94 -4.58 -9.99 14.04
CA ASP A 94 -4.01 -9.00 14.95
C ASP A 94 -4.46 -7.55 14.66
N VAL A 95 -5.26 -7.33 13.62
CA VAL A 95 -5.93 -6.03 13.36
C VAL A 95 -6.90 -5.68 14.48
N ALA A 96 -7.38 -6.66 15.23
CA ALA A 96 -8.21 -6.45 16.42
C ALA A 96 -7.54 -5.50 17.45
N VAL A 97 -6.22 -5.37 17.47
CA VAL A 97 -5.49 -4.44 18.34
C VAL A 97 -5.87 -2.98 18.11
N LEU A 98 -6.39 -2.62 16.93
CA LEU A 98 -6.83 -1.25 16.65
C LEU A 98 -7.92 -0.76 17.61
N ASP A 99 -8.74 -1.67 18.16
CA ASP A 99 -9.77 -1.35 19.18
C ASP A 99 -9.14 -0.91 20.53
N GLU A 100 -7.88 -1.21 20.77
CA GLU A 100 -7.15 -0.88 22.00
C GLU A 100 -6.39 0.46 21.90
N LEU A 101 -6.18 0.96 20.66
CA LEU A 101 -5.42 2.17 20.43
C LEU A 101 -6.27 3.41 20.63
N SER A 102 -5.77 4.35 21.44
CA SER A 102 -6.49 5.59 21.82
C SER A 102 -5.86 6.87 21.25
N ILE A 103 -4.97 6.73 20.27
CA ILE A 103 -4.30 7.84 19.57
C ILE A 103 -4.77 7.91 18.11
N PRO A 104 -4.61 9.04 17.42
CA PRO A 104 -4.96 9.20 16.02
C PRO A 104 -4.30 8.16 15.13
N LEU A 105 -5.08 7.54 14.24
CA LEU A 105 -4.61 6.52 13.31
C LEU A 105 -4.81 6.98 11.86
N GLY A 106 -3.85 6.62 10.99
CA GLY A 106 -3.93 6.85 9.55
C GLY A 106 -3.50 5.64 8.73
N VAL A 107 -3.85 5.65 7.44
CA VAL A 107 -3.37 4.64 6.47
C VAL A 107 -2.74 5.30 5.27
N VAL A 108 -1.59 4.77 4.83
CA VAL A 108 -0.90 5.19 3.60
C VAL A 108 -0.48 3.96 2.82
N SER A 109 -1.08 3.73 1.66
CA SER A 109 -0.82 2.57 0.83
C SER A 109 -0.39 2.95 -0.60
N ASN A 110 0.47 2.12 -1.20
CA ASN A 110 0.78 2.19 -2.64
C ASN A 110 -0.30 1.54 -3.52
N ASN A 111 -1.33 0.95 -2.92
CA ASN A 111 -2.48 0.42 -3.63
C ASN A 111 -3.37 1.58 -4.14
N GLN A 112 -4.32 1.30 -5.03
CA GLN A 112 -5.23 2.29 -5.58
C GLN A 112 -6.18 2.82 -4.50
N ASP A 113 -6.47 4.10 -4.54
CA ASP A 113 -7.40 4.78 -3.64
C ASP A 113 -8.77 4.06 -3.59
N ALA A 114 -9.31 3.74 -4.76
CA ALA A 114 -10.57 2.99 -4.87
C ALA A 114 -10.51 1.59 -4.21
N THR A 115 -9.35 0.94 -4.20
CA THR A 115 -9.17 -0.35 -3.51
C THR A 115 -9.19 -0.16 -2.00
N ILE A 116 -8.49 0.85 -1.49
CA ILE A 116 -8.43 1.14 -0.05
C ILE A 116 -9.83 1.48 0.48
N GLU A 117 -10.56 2.37 -0.22
CA GLU A 117 -11.93 2.74 0.15
C GLU A 117 -12.84 1.51 0.24
N HIS A 118 -12.80 0.65 -0.78
CA HIS A 118 -13.62 -0.57 -0.81
C HIS A 118 -13.25 -1.56 0.31
N LEU A 119 -11.95 -1.75 0.59
CA LEU A 119 -11.50 -2.61 1.68
C LEU A 119 -11.96 -2.08 3.04
N PHE A 120 -11.96 -0.75 3.21
CA PHE A 120 -12.43 -0.10 4.43
C PHE A 120 -13.93 -0.32 4.63
N GLU A 121 -14.73 -0.26 3.56
CA GLU A 121 -16.16 -0.59 3.60
C GLU A 121 -16.40 -2.07 3.96
N VAL A 122 -15.72 -3.01 3.26
CA VAL A 122 -15.92 -4.46 3.45
C VAL A 122 -15.53 -4.92 4.86
N HIS A 123 -14.48 -4.33 5.43
CA HIS A 123 -13.91 -4.75 6.73
C HIS A 123 -14.26 -3.81 7.89
N ASP A 124 -15.13 -2.81 7.69
CA ASP A 124 -15.53 -1.81 8.70
C ASP A 124 -14.33 -1.10 9.35
N LEU A 125 -13.31 -0.78 8.52
CA LEU A 125 -12.08 -0.16 9.00
C LEU A 125 -12.19 1.36 9.18
N HIS A 126 -13.14 2.03 8.53
CA HIS A 126 -13.36 3.48 8.63
C HIS A 126 -13.44 3.98 10.07
N ARG A 127 -14.02 3.17 10.97
CA ARG A 127 -14.20 3.53 12.38
C ARG A 127 -12.90 3.75 13.16
N HIS A 128 -11.77 3.24 12.66
CA HIS A 128 -10.48 3.32 13.34
C HIS A 128 -9.61 4.47 12.86
N PHE A 129 -9.78 4.91 11.61
CA PHE A 129 -8.84 5.81 10.96
C PHE A 129 -9.42 7.20 10.74
N GLU A 130 -8.63 8.24 11.06
CA GLU A 130 -8.99 9.64 10.83
C GLU A 130 -8.63 10.11 9.43
N THR A 131 -7.62 9.49 8.81
CA THR A 131 -7.18 9.78 7.45
C THR A 131 -6.64 8.52 6.76
N TRP A 132 -6.84 8.43 5.44
CA TRP A 132 -6.26 7.37 4.62
C TRP A 132 -5.94 7.85 3.21
N TYR A 133 -4.84 7.32 2.69
CA TYR A 133 -4.36 7.61 1.35
C TYR A 133 -4.03 6.31 0.62
N GLY A 134 -4.78 6.00 -0.42
CA GLY A 134 -4.34 5.19 -1.52
C GLY A 134 -3.66 6.08 -2.57
N ARG A 135 -3.32 5.51 -3.70
CA ARG A 135 -2.71 6.22 -4.80
C ARG A 135 -3.76 6.60 -5.84
N GLU A 136 -3.82 7.86 -6.22
CA GLU A 136 -4.66 8.35 -7.31
C GLU A 136 -4.25 7.71 -8.64
N PRO A 137 -5.20 7.51 -9.61
CA PRO A 137 -4.92 6.85 -10.88
C PRO A 137 -4.22 7.78 -11.90
N THR A 138 -3.07 8.34 -11.51
CA THR A 138 -2.28 9.30 -12.29
C THR A 138 -0.79 8.91 -12.30
N LEU A 139 -0.03 9.30 -13.32
CA LEU A 139 1.43 9.11 -13.34
C LEU A 139 2.13 9.93 -12.25
N GLU A 140 1.57 11.07 -11.88
CA GLU A 140 2.11 11.87 -10.79
C GLU A 140 2.08 11.09 -9.46
N SER A 141 1.03 10.32 -9.19
CA SER A 141 0.95 9.49 -7.99
C SER A 141 2.04 8.40 -7.96
N VAL A 142 2.45 7.91 -9.13
CA VAL A 142 3.57 6.94 -9.25
C VAL A 142 4.88 7.55 -8.80
N ARG A 143 5.10 8.84 -9.06
CA ARG A 143 6.29 9.58 -8.59
C ARG A 143 6.28 9.80 -7.08
N ARG A 144 5.09 9.93 -6.48
CA ARG A 144 4.88 10.26 -5.06
C ARG A 144 4.75 9.08 -4.14
N LYS A 145 4.55 7.86 -4.69
CA LYS A 145 4.36 6.64 -3.89
C LYS A 145 5.59 6.29 -3.03
N LYS A 146 5.40 5.46 -2.00
CA LYS A 146 6.50 4.88 -1.24
C LYS A 146 7.51 4.18 -2.17
N PRO A 147 8.83 4.37 -2.01
CA PRO A 147 9.51 4.89 -0.81
C PRO A 147 9.56 6.41 -0.67
N GLY A 148 8.86 7.20 -1.49
CA GLY A 148 8.73 8.64 -1.27
C GLY A 148 7.89 8.94 -0.02
N PRO A 149 8.18 10.05 0.71
CA PRO A 149 7.50 10.38 1.96
C PRO A 149 6.13 11.06 1.77
N HIS A 150 5.80 11.48 0.57
CA HIS A 150 4.70 12.41 0.27
C HIS A 150 3.36 12.08 0.95
N TYR A 151 2.89 10.83 0.85
CA TYR A 151 1.61 10.45 1.43
C TYR A 151 1.68 10.30 2.95
N ILE A 152 2.85 9.90 3.51
CA ILE A 152 3.07 9.87 4.96
C ILE A 152 3.04 11.30 5.50
N GLU A 153 3.74 12.23 4.88
CA GLU A 153 3.75 13.65 5.29
C GLU A 153 2.33 14.26 5.25
N ARG A 154 1.51 13.91 4.26
CA ARG A 154 0.10 14.32 4.19
C ARG A 154 -0.71 13.74 5.37
N ALA A 155 -0.59 12.44 5.62
CA ALA A 155 -1.30 11.80 6.73
C ALA A 155 -0.91 12.42 8.07
N LEU A 156 0.39 12.69 8.30
CA LEU A 156 0.87 13.38 9.50
C LEU A 156 0.29 14.79 9.65
N ALA A 157 0.17 15.52 8.55
CA ALA A 157 -0.42 16.87 8.56
C ALA A 157 -1.91 16.82 8.92
N ASP A 158 -2.68 15.87 8.37
CA ASP A 158 -4.10 15.69 8.70
C ASP A 158 -4.30 15.29 10.17
N LEU A 159 -3.44 14.40 10.70
CA LEU A 159 -3.47 13.95 12.09
C LEU A 159 -2.91 14.97 13.07
N GLY A 160 -2.28 16.06 12.59
CA GLY A 160 -1.59 17.04 13.43
C GLY A 160 -0.39 16.47 14.18
N ALA A 161 0.16 15.34 13.73
CA ALA A 161 1.21 14.58 14.37
C ALA A 161 2.62 15.08 13.95
N LYS A 162 3.55 15.03 14.89
CA LYS A 162 4.97 15.35 14.66
C LYS A 162 5.89 14.18 14.97
N ASN A 163 5.46 13.31 15.87
CA ASN A 163 6.20 12.13 16.29
C ASN A 163 5.32 10.91 16.10
N ALA A 164 5.48 10.19 14.99
CA ALA A 164 4.60 9.10 14.62
C ALA A 164 5.37 7.81 14.39
N LEU A 165 4.65 6.69 14.50
CA LEU A 165 5.11 5.37 14.13
C LEU A 165 4.49 4.99 12.79
N TYR A 166 5.30 4.65 11.78
CA TYR A 166 4.82 4.08 10.52
C TYR A 166 4.99 2.56 10.53
N VAL A 167 3.91 1.84 10.29
CA VAL A 167 3.85 0.37 10.31
C VAL A 167 3.76 -0.17 8.89
N GLY A 168 4.72 -0.98 8.47
CA GLY A 168 4.78 -1.55 7.12
C GLY A 168 5.28 -3.00 7.09
N ASP A 169 5.21 -3.61 5.91
CA ASP A 169 5.66 -5.00 5.67
C ASP A 169 6.83 -5.10 4.68
N LYS A 170 7.28 -3.96 4.12
CA LYS A 170 8.28 -3.92 3.04
C LYS A 170 9.42 -2.95 3.33
N GLU A 171 10.52 -3.13 2.62
CA GLU A 171 11.63 -2.17 2.62
C GLU A 171 11.18 -0.76 2.19
N THR A 172 10.27 -0.68 1.22
CA THR A 172 9.73 0.61 0.76
C THR A 172 9.01 1.39 1.85
N ASP A 173 8.42 0.71 2.81
CA ASP A 173 7.73 1.29 3.97
C ASP A 173 8.74 1.88 4.95
N VAL A 174 9.76 1.09 5.30
CA VAL A 174 10.85 1.54 6.18
C VAL A 174 11.55 2.76 5.59
N ARG A 175 11.85 2.74 4.28
CA ARG A 175 12.48 3.86 3.57
C ARG A 175 11.58 5.09 3.53
N ALA A 176 10.27 4.92 3.32
CA ALA A 176 9.32 6.03 3.28
C ALA A 176 9.17 6.68 4.66
N ALA A 177 9.08 5.88 5.73
CA ALA A 177 9.06 6.36 7.11
C ALA A 177 10.33 7.17 7.44
N HIS A 178 11.50 6.60 7.13
CA HIS A 178 12.78 7.26 7.34
C HIS A 178 12.89 8.58 6.56
N ALA A 179 12.41 8.61 5.30
CA ALA A 179 12.37 9.82 4.48
C ALA A 179 11.40 10.88 5.01
N ALA A 180 10.30 10.47 5.66
CA ALA A 180 9.35 11.34 6.34
C ALA A 180 9.83 11.79 7.74
N GLY A 181 10.96 11.26 8.24
CA GLY A 181 11.51 11.59 9.54
C GLY A 181 10.75 11.01 10.73
N VAL A 182 10.07 9.87 10.53
CA VAL A 182 9.33 9.16 11.57
C VAL A 182 9.90 7.76 11.80
N ASP A 183 9.60 7.20 12.96
CA ASP A 183 10.00 5.83 13.30
C ASP A 183 9.24 4.80 12.46
N SER A 184 9.90 3.68 12.18
CA SER A 184 9.34 2.60 11.37
C SER A 184 9.22 1.31 12.17
N MET A 185 8.10 0.61 12.01
CA MET A 185 7.90 -0.73 12.51
C MET A 185 7.69 -1.68 11.32
N LEU A 186 8.58 -2.65 11.18
CA LEU A 186 8.41 -3.75 10.24
C LEU A 186 7.63 -4.87 10.92
N VAL A 187 6.42 -5.15 10.41
CA VAL A 187 5.66 -6.32 10.86
C VAL A 187 6.01 -7.52 9.99
N ARG A 188 6.41 -8.61 10.64
CA ARG A 188 6.73 -9.87 9.99
C ARG A 188 5.47 -10.66 9.66
N ARG A 189 5.42 -11.13 8.44
CA ARG A 189 4.38 -12.02 7.90
C ARG A 189 5.08 -13.16 7.12
N ASP A 190 4.35 -14.17 6.73
CA ASP A 190 4.92 -15.32 6.00
C ASP A 190 5.66 -14.92 4.71
N HIS A 191 5.20 -13.87 4.05
CA HIS A 191 5.75 -13.41 2.77
C HIS A 191 7.03 -12.55 2.87
N ASN A 192 7.40 -12.09 4.06
CA ASN A 192 8.56 -11.20 4.27
C ASN A 192 9.51 -11.70 5.36
N HIS A 193 9.40 -12.95 5.76
CA HIS A 193 10.18 -13.55 6.87
C HIS A 193 11.68 -13.31 6.73
N ASP A 194 12.22 -13.44 5.52
CA ASP A 194 13.66 -13.31 5.23
C ASP A 194 14.08 -11.90 4.79
N LEU A 195 13.16 -10.91 4.83
CA LEU A 195 13.45 -9.55 4.42
C LEU A 195 14.45 -8.90 5.38
N ALA A 196 15.55 -8.36 4.84
CA ALA A 196 16.53 -7.55 5.57
C ALA A 196 16.56 -6.14 4.98
N PRO A 197 15.68 -5.24 5.42
CA PRO A 197 15.54 -3.92 4.80
C PRO A 197 16.70 -3.00 5.14
N GLU A 198 17.05 -2.12 4.21
CA GLU A 198 17.95 -1.00 4.42
C GLU A 198 17.23 0.33 4.11
N PRO A 199 17.16 1.27 5.08
CA PRO A 199 17.73 1.21 6.43
C PRO A 199 17.04 0.16 7.34
N THR A 200 17.69 -0.18 8.45
CA THR A 200 17.10 -1.03 9.49
C THR A 200 15.88 -0.32 10.07
N PRO A 201 14.73 -0.99 10.28
CA PRO A 201 13.58 -0.40 10.93
C PRO A 201 13.86 -0.09 12.40
N THR A 202 13.13 0.87 12.98
CA THR A 202 13.21 1.18 14.43
C THR A 202 12.74 -0.02 15.24
N TYR A 203 11.69 -0.69 14.81
CA TYR A 203 11.15 -1.91 15.42
C TYR A 203 10.94 -2.99 14.38
N ASP A 204 11.20 -4.24 14.78
CA ASP A 204 11.02 -5.45 13.96
C ASP A 204 10.21 -6.46 14.79
N VAL A 205 8.96 -6.68 14.43
CA VAL A 205 7.99 -7.40 15.25
C VAL A 205 7.23 -8.45 14.45
N ASN A 206 6.65 -9.43 15.13
CA ASN A 206 5.88 -10.51 14.49
C ASN A 206 4.36 -10.26 14.51
N SER A 207 3.90 -9.19 15.17
CA SER A 207 2.47 -8.91 15.31
C SER A 207 2.23 -7.44 15.61
N LEU A 208 1.07 -6.93 15.18
CA LEU A 208 0.56 -5.60 15.55
C LEU A 208 0.26 -5.47 17.05
N HIS A 209 0.10 -6.58 17.77
CA HIS A 209 -0.07 -6.57 19.24
C HIS A 209 1.13 -5.99 20.01
N ALA A 210 2.25 -5.74 19.34
CA ALA A 210 3.38 -5.02 19.95
C ALA A 210 3.13 -3.51 20.09
N ILE A 211 2.17 -2.93 19.34
CA ILE A 211 1.96 -1.47 19.28
C ILE A 211 1.58 -0.88 20.63
N PRO A 212 0.62 -1.42 21.42
CA PRO A 212 0.24 -0.82 22.70
C PRO A 212 1.43 -0.64 23.66
N GLU A 213 2.31 -1.62 23.75
CA GLU A 213 3.50 -1.55 24.60
C GLU A 213 4.45 -0.42 24.19
N LEU A 214 4.62 -0.19 22.87
CA LEU A 214 5.46 0.88 22.31
C LEU A 214 4.86 2.28 22.50
N LEU A 215 3.54 2.38 22.68
CA LEU A 215 2.86 3.65 22.95
C LEU A 215 2.95 4.08 24.42
N ASP A 216 3.13 3.12 25.33
CA ASP A 216 3.24 3.35 26.79
C ASP A 216 4.66 3.73 27.23
N GLU A 217 5.69 3.56 26.37
CA GLU A 217 7.08 3.95 26.62
C GLU A 217 7.33 5.46 26.29
#